data_d35c142e732331d7cad2e9ba7a215472
#
_entry.id   d35c142e732331d7cad2e9ba7a215472
#
_cell.length_a   1.000
_cell.length_b   1.000
_cell.length_c   1.000
_cell.angle_alpha   90.00
_cell.angle_beta   90.00
_cell.angle_gamma   90.00
#
_symmetry.space_group_name_H-M   'P 1'
#
loop_
_entity.id
_entity.type
_entity.pdbx_description
1 polymer ?
#
loop_
_entity_poly.entity_id
_entity_poly.type
_entity_poly.pdbx_seq_one_letter_code
_entity_poly.pdbx_strand_id
1 'polypeptide(L)'
;MDIKLESIGTTLVAKVAGEIDHHTAPELKEEIDREINLRNIVNLVLDFDGVTFMDSSGIGLVMGRYRNLAKTGAELVISETSPQIYKVMKLAGLERLARLESR
;
A
#
# COMPACT_ATOMS: atom_id res chain seq x y z
N MET A 1 4.56 -14.16 4.18
CA MET A 1 4.26 -12.74 3.93
C MET A 1 4.53 -11.97 5.22
N ASP A 2 5.22 -10.88 5.10
CA ASP A 2 5.59 -10.05 6.25
C ASP A 2 5.16 -8.61 6.03
N ILE A 3 4.80 -7.97 7.12
CA ILE A 3 4.54 -6.53 7.13
C ILE A 3 5.23 -5.90 8.33
N LYS A 4 5.88 -4.76 8.11
CA LYS A 4 6.49 -3.98 9.17
C LYS A 4 5.96 -2.56 9.08
N LEU A 5 5.38 -2.08 10.17
CA LEU A 5 4.77 -0.76 10.24
C LEU A 5 5.66 0.18 11.04
N GLU A 6 5.97 1.33 10.47
CA GLU A 6 6.77 2.36 11.13
C GLU A 6 6.03 3.69 11.05
N SER A 7 6.03 4.43 12.14
CA SER A 7 5.45 5.76 12.17
C SER A 7 6.56 6.79 12.29
N ILE A 8 6.62 7.72 11.34
CA ILE A 8 7.63 8.78 11.30
C ILE A 8 6.87 10.10 11.21
N GLY A 9 6.70 10.79 12.35
CA GLY A 9 5.86 11.98 12.39
C GLY A 9 4.43 11.63 12.00
N THR A 10 3.90 12.29 10.97
CA THR A 10 2.55 12.05 10.45
C THR A 10 2.54 11.10 9.25
N THR A 11 3.67 10.44 8.98
CA THR A 11 3.78 9.47 7.91
C THR A 11 3.78 8.06 8.49
N LEU A 12 2.92 7.20 7.97
CA LEU A 12 2.92 5.77 8.27
C LEU A 12 3.56 5.04 7.10
N VAL A 13 4.60 4.25 7.37
CA VAL A 13 5.26 3.43 6.35
C VAL A 13 4.93 1.98 6.62
N ALA A 14 4.35 1.32 5.63
CA ALA A 14 4.07 -0.12 5.67
C ALA A 14 5.01 -0.83 4.70
N LYS A 15 6.01 -1.50 5.25
CA LYS A 15 6.96 -2.30 4.47
C LYS A 15 6.38 -3.69 4.30
N VAL A 16 6.07 -4.05 3.06
CA VAL A 16 5.44 -5.33 2.71
C VAL A 16 6.45 -6.22 2.02
N ALA A 17 6.50 -7.49 2.41
CA ALA A 17 7.40 -8.47 1.81
C ALA A 17 6.66 -9.77 1.55
N GLY A 18 7.05 -10.45 0.47
CA GLY A 18 6.48 -11.72 0.08
C GLY A 18 5.42 -11.57 -1.00
N GLU A 19 4.48 -12.50 -1.03
CA GLU A 19 3.44 -12.53 -2.07
C GLU A 19 2.16 -11.86 -1.58
N ILE A 20 1.56 -11.05 -2.44
CA ILE A 20 0.25 -10.45 -2.17
C ILE A 20 -0.79 -11.15 -3.03
N ASP A 21 -1.62 -11.96 -2.39
CA ASP A 21 -2.69 -12.71 -3.04
C ASP A 21 -3.95 -12.67 -2.18
N HIS A 22 -4.98 -13.42 -2.57
CA HIS A 22 -6.26 -13.41 -1.86
C HIS A 22 -6.19 -13.99 -0.44
N HIS A 23 -5.11 -14.71 -0.10
CA HIS A 23 -4.90 -15.22 1.26
C HIS A 23 -4.24 -14.17 2.15
N THR A 24 -3.28 -13.42 1.60
CA THR A 24 -2.48 -12.48 2.39
C THR A 24 -3.07 -11.06 2.42
N ALA A 25 -3.80 -10.66 1.37
CA ALA A 25 -4.38 -9.31 1.29
C ALA A 25 -5.30 -8.95 2.47
N PRO A 26 -6.19 -9.85 2.93
CA PRO A 26 -7.05 -9.51 4.08
C PRO A 26 -6.27 -9.20 5.35
N GLU A 27 -5.19 -9.92 5.60
CA GLU A 27 -4.33 -9.73 6.76
C GLU A 27 -3.59 -8.39 6.69
N LEU A 28 -3.06 -8.07 5.52
CA LEU A 28 -2.42 -6.77 5.27
C LEU A 28 -3.40 -5.63 5.48
N LYS A 29 -4.62 -5.79 4.95
CA LYS A 29 -5.69 -4.80 5.11
C LYS A 29 -5.97 -4.51 6.59
N GLU A 30 -6.15 -5.55 7.39
CA GLU A 30 -6.44 -5.40 8.81
C GLU A 30 -5.34 -4.64 9.54
N GLU A 31 -4.10 -5.02 9.32
CA GLU A 31 -2.98 -4.41 10.01
C GLU A 31 -2.79 -2.95 9.64
N ILE A 32 -2.89 -2.63 8.34
CA ILE A 32 -2.74 -1.25 7.86
C ILE A 32 -3.91 -0.39 8.34
N ASP A 33 -5.14 -0.87 8.19
CA ASP A 33 -6.33 -0.11 8.59
C ASP A 33 -6.34 0.16 10.09
N ARG A 34 -5.88 -0.80 10.90
CA ARG A 34 -5.78 -0.60 12.34
C ARG A 34 -4.91 0.61 12.67
N GLU A 35 -3.75 0.73 12.02
CA GLU A 35 -2.84 1.85 12.24
C GLU A 35 -3.39 3.16 11.69
N ILE A 36 -4.04 3.12 10.54
CA ILE A 36 -4.70 4.31 9.97
C ILE A 36 -5.74 4.85 10.95
N ASN A 37 -6.53 3.96 11.54
CA ASN A 37 -7.63 4.35 12.43
C ASN A 37 -7.15 4.84 13.80
N LEU A 38 -5.96 4.40 14.22
CA LEU A 38 -5.39 4.78 15.52
C LEU A 38 -4.57 6.07 15.47
N ARG A 39 -4.18 6.53 14.30
CA ARG A 39 -3.24 7.64 14.14
C ARG A 39 -3.79 8.72 13.22
N ASN A 40 -3.37 9.96 13.46
CA ASN A 40 -3.63 11.07 12.55
C ASN A 40 -2.49 11.14 11.55
N ILE A 41 -2.61 10.39 10.46
CA ILE A 41 -1.57 10.38 9.43
C ILE A 41 -1.93 11.32 8.29
N VAL A 42 -0.92 11.92 7.70
CA VAL A 42 -1.03 12.79 6.53
C VAL A 42 -0.57 12.04 5.27
N ASN A 43 0.30 11.05 5.45
CA ASN A 43 0.81 10.23 4.36
C ASN A 43 0.85 8.77 4.75
N LEU A 44 0.40 7.90 3.85
CA LEU A 44 0.64 6.47 3.95
C LEU A 44 1.57 6.06 2.82
N VAL A 45 2.70 5.45 3.17
CA VAL A 45 3.64 4.90 2.20
C VAL A 45 3.57 3.38 2.25
N LEU A 46 3.21 2.77 1.14
CA LEU A 46 3.27 1.31 0.98
C LEU A 46 4.60 1.01 0.27
N ASP A 47 5.55 0.50 1.02
CA ASP A 47 6.88 0.15 0.51
C ASP A 47 6.85 -1.30 0.04
N PHE A 48 6.99 -1.49 -1.27
CA PHE A 48 6.89 -2.78 -1.92
C PHE A 48 8.24 -3.42 -2.25
N ASP A 49 9.32 -2.92 -1.66
CA ASP A 49 10.66 -3.44 -1.97
C ASP A 49 10.76 -4.97 -1.81
N GLY A 50 10.12 -5.51 -0.79
CA GLY A 50 10.15 -6.94 -0.51
C GLY A 50 9.07 -7.76 -1.19
N VAL A 51 8.20 -7.14 -2.00
CA VAL A 51 7.11 -7.86 -2.66
C VAL A 51 7.64 -8.62 -3.88
N THR A 52 7.41 -9.94 -3.91
CA THR A 52 7.91 -10.82 -4.95
C THR A 52 6.85 -11.23 -5.97
N PHE A 53 5.57 -11.10 -5.60
CA PHE A 53 4.44 -11.46 -6.45
C PHE A 53 3.21 -10.67 -6.01
N MET A 54 2.38 -10.30 -6.98
CA MET A 54 1.12 -9.63 -6.69
C MET A 54 0.08 -9.99 -7.76
N ASP A 55 -1.08 -10.47 -7.31
CA ASP A 55 -2.23 -10.65 -8.20
C ASP A 55 -3.21 -9.46 -8.03
N SER A 56 -4.43 -9.60 -8.57
CA SER A 56 -5.43 -8.54 -8.50
C SER A 56 -5.86 -8.17 -7.08
N SER A 57 -5.61 -9.04 -6.10
CA SER A 57 -5.88 -8.73 -4.70
C SER A 57 -5.02 -7.57 -4.22
N GLY A 58 -3.81 -7.42 -4.77
CA GLY A 58 -2.94 -6.29 -4.45
C GLY A 58 -3.50 -4.97 -4.96
N ILE A 59 -4.11 -4.99 -6.14
CA ILE A 59 -4.78 -3.80 -6.68
C ILE A 59 -5.94 -3.41 -5.75
N GLY A 60 -6.76 -4.38 -5.35
CA GLY A 60 -7.86 -4.14 -4.42
C GLY A 60 -7.38 -3.63 -3.06
N LEU A 61 -6.27 -4.15 -2.57
CA LEU A 61 -5.65 -3.69 -1.32
C LEU A 61 -5.33 -2.21 -1.40
N VAL A 62 -4.67 -1.78 -2.46
CA VAL A 62 -4.30 -0.37 -2.67
C VAL A 62 -5.53 0.52 -2.79
N MET A 63 -6.50 0.11 -3.60
CA MET A 63 -7.73 0.90 -3.81
C MET A 63 -8.53 1.05 -2.52
N GLY A 64 -8.60 0.00 -1.71
CA GLY A 64 -9.29 0.06 -0.42
C GLY A 64 -8.60 1.00 0.57
N ARG A 65 -7.28 1.00 0.57
CA ARG A 65 -6.52 1.94 1.42
C ARG A 65 -6.72 3.37 0.95
N TYR A 66 -6.74 3.59 -0.36
CA TYR A 66 -7.05 4.91 -0.91
C TYR A 66 -8.41 5.42 -0.42
N ARG A 67 -9.44 4.58 -0.51
CA ARG A 67 -10.79 4.97 -0.06
C ARG A 67 -10.83 5.29 1.42
N ASN A 68 -10.12 4.54 2.24
CA ASN A 68 -10.04 4.78 3.67
C ASN A 68 -9.36 6.13 3.97
N LEU A 69 -8.27 6.42 3.27
CA LEU A 69 -7.52 7.67 3.44
C LEU A 69 -8.27 8.89 2.90
N ALA A 70 -9.11 8.71 1.89
CA ALA A 70 -9.85 9.82 1.29
C ALA A 70 -10.74 10.55 2.29
N LYS A 71 -11.15 9.87 3.35
CA LYS A 71 -11.97 10.45 4.41
C LYS A 71 -11.26 11.57 5.17
N THR A 72 -9.94 11.52 5.22
CA THR A 72 -9.13 12.50 5.95
C THR A 72 -8.25 13.35 5.02
N GLY A 73 -8.25 13.05 3.73
CA GLY A 73 -7.41 13.75 2.76
C GLY A 73 -5.93 13.35 2.81
N ALA A 74 -5.59 12.26 3.49
CA ALA A 74 -4.22 11.79 3.53
C ALA A 74 -3.76 11.29 2.17
N GLU A 75 -2.48 11.48 1.87
CA GLU A 75 -1.89 11.03 0.61
C GLU A 75 -1.46 9.57 0.68
N LEU A 76 -1.55 8.90 -0.45
CA LEU A 76 -1.08 7.53 -0.60
C LEU A 76 0.11 7.50 -1.56
N VAL A 77 1.19 6.87 -1.12
CA VAL A 77 2.39 6.64 -1.93
C VAL A 77 2.66 5.15 -1.97
N ILE A 78 2.92 4.62 -3.16
CA ILE A 78 3.37 3.25 -3.34
C ILE A 78 4.80 3.34 -3.87
N SER A 79 5.76 2.88 -3.07
CA SER A 79 7.18 3.03 -3.41
C SER A 79 7.86 1.69 -3.61
N GLU A 80 9.02 1.73 -4.25
CA GLU A 80 9.89 0.57 -4.43
C GLU A 80 9.25 -0.58 -5.19
N THR A 81 8.34 -0.27 -6.14
CA THR A 81 7.73 -1.31 -6.95
C THR A 81 8.72 -1.84 -7.98
N SER A 82 8.72 -3.16 -8.19
CA SER A 82 9.48 -3.76 -9.28
C SER A 82 8.91 -3.27 -10.62
N PRO A 83 9.70 -3.31 -11.70
CA PRO A 83 9.18 -2.89 -13.01
C PRO A 83 7.89 -3.61 -13.41
N GLN A 84 7.78 -4.89 -13.10
CA GLN A 84 6.60 -5.67 -13.43
C GLN A 84 5.37 -5.23 -12.62
N ILE A 85 5.53 -5.04 -11.32
CA ILE A 85 4.45 -4.59 -10.45
C ILE A 85 4.04 -3.16 -10.79
N TYR A 86 5.02 -2.30 -11.04
CA TYR A 86 4.77 -0.93 -11.48
C TYR A 86 3.88 -0.89 -12.72
N LYS A 87 4.22 -1.70 -13.72
CA LYS A 87 3.45 -1.78 -14.96
C LYS A 87 2.02 -2.22 -14.73
N VAL A 88 1.82 -3.24 -13.90
CA VAL A 88 0.48 -3.75 -13.57
C VAL A 88 -0.35 -2.67 -12.88
N MET A 89 0.23 -1.97 -11.92
CA MET A 89 -0.45 -0.91 -11.18
C MET A 89 -0.79 0.26 -12.10
N LYS A 90 0.11 0.64 -12.99
CA LYS A 90 -0.11 1.71 -13.94
C LYS A 90 -1.26 1.36 -14.89
N LEU A 91 -1.28 0.14 -15.40
CA LEU A 91 -2.36 -0.33 -16.27
C LEU A 91 -3.72 -0.36 -15.56
N ALA A 92 -3.72 -0.60 -14.26
CA ALA A 92 -4.93 -0.58 -13.44
C ALA A 92 -5.38 0.84 -13.08
N GLY A 93 -4.61 1.87 -13.46
CA GLY A 93 -4.95 3.26 -13.21
C GLY A 93 -4.62 3.77 -11.82
N LEU A 94 -3.81 3.05 -11.06
CA LEU A 94 -3.50 3.44 -9.68
C LEU A 94 -2.71 4.75 -9.59
N GLU A 95 -2.04 5.16 -10.66
CA GLU A 95 -1.32 6.44 -10.68
C GLU A 95 -2.26 7.65 -10.53
N ARG A 96 -3.55 7.46 -10.77
CA ARG A 96 -4.57 8.51 -10.58
C ARG A 96 -4.96 8.67 -9.12
N LEU A 97 -4.72 7.66 -8.30
CA LEU A 97 -5.15 7.61 -6.90
C LEU A 97 -3.99 7.85 -5.95
N ALA A 98 -2.79 7.48 -6.35
CA ALA A 98 -1.62 7.46 -5.49
C ALA A 98 -0.39 7.89 -6.29
N ARG A 99 0.63 8.35 -5.55
CA ARG A 99 1.94 8.55 -6.16
C ARG A 99 2.59 7.16 -6.29
N LEU A 100 2.86 6.76 -7.52
CA LEU A 100 3.40 5.45 -7.83
C LEU A 100 4.87 5.59 -8.21
N GLU A 101 5.76 4.94 -7.45
CA GLU A 101 7.20 5.02 -7.64
C GLU A 101 7.79 3.64 -7.85
N SER A 102 8.57 3.48 -8.91
CA SER A 102 9.35 2.26 -9.13
C SER A 102 10.71 2.37 -8.45
N ARG A 103 11.32 1.21 -8.18
CA ARG A 103 12.71 1.21 -7.71
C ARG A 103 13.66 1.55 -8.87
#